data_bc5dc723d0b4833b27dd31fcd68d9669
#
_entry.id   bc5dc723d0b4833b27dd31fcd68d9669
#
_cell.length_a   1.000
_cell.length_b   1.000
_cell.length_c   1.000
_cell.angle_alpha   90.00
_cell.angle_beta   90.00
_cell.angle_gamma   90.00
#
_symmetry.space_group_name_H-M   'P 1'
#
loop_
_entity.id
_entity.type
_entity.pdbx_description
1 polymer ?
#
loop_
_entity_poly.entity_id
_entity_poly.type
_entity_poly.pdbx_seq_one_letter_code
_entity_poly.pdbx_strand_id
1 'polypeptide(L)'
;MEIPSGIFSVEDAEERGFSRMRLSSLVASGRLERLARGVYAEPGVGNIPMVEAAVLAKRGTDFVLSLESALRFHGFTSATPHALWVSICRGTRRPSVDFPLEVTAVDRATYLEGVENHDVAGVGVRVYSAAKTVADLFKFRSRVGLELALGALKEGFRRNLFSVDELMRFACVDRVKNVVLPYAEGYFG
;
A
#
# COMPACT_ATOMS: atom_id res chain seq x y z
N MET A 1 26.30 -21.35 -2.17
CA MET A 1 25.60 -20.10 -2.55
C MET A 1 24.17 -20.27 -2.14
N GLU A 2 23.74 -19.54 -1.11
CA GLU A 2 22.37 -19.63 -0.56
C GLU A 2 21.40 -18.82 -1.42
N ILE A 3 20.19 -19.35 -1.57
CA ILE A 3 19.09 -18.66 -2.26
C ILE A 3 18.72 -17.41 -1.42
N PRO A 4 18.50 -16.25 -2.06
CA PRO A 4 18.01 -15.08 -1.33
C PRO A 4 16.70 -15.39 -0.62
N SER A 5 16.57 -14.97 0.65
CA SER A 5 15.34 -15.11 1.44
C SER A 5 14.35 -13.98 1.15
N GLY A 6 13.07 -14.23 1.39
CA GLY A 6 11.99 -13.26 1.19
C GLY A 6 11.71 -12.97 -0.29
N ILE A 7 11.29 -11.73 -0.58
CA ILE A 7 11.00 -11.26 -1.94
C ILE A 7 12.21 -10.53 -2.50
N PHE A 8 12.67 -10.91 -3.68
CA PHE A 8 13.85 -10.33 -4.32
C PHE A 8 13.67 -10.17 -5.84
N SER A 9 14.40 -9.22 -6.41
CA SER A 9 14.42 -8.97 -7.84
C SER A 9 15.48 -9.82 -8.56
N VAL A 10 15.46 -9.81 -9.90
CA VAL A 10 16.56 -10.39 -10.70
C VAL A 10 17.88 -9.73 -10.34
N GLU A 11 17.89 -8.41 -10.17
CA GLU A 11 19.06 -7.62 -9.83
C GLU A 11 19.65 -8.06 -8.49
N ASP A 12 18.81 -8.20 -7.45
CA ASP A 12 19.22 -8.70 -6.12
C ASP A 12 19.86 -10.11 -6.22
N ALA A 13 19.33 -10.94 -7.11
CA ALA A 13 19.84 -12.29 -7.32
C ALA A 13 21.15 -12.29 -8.13
N GLU A 14 21.27 -11.46 -9.16
CA GLU A 14 22.47 -11.30 -9.98
C GLU A 14 23.65 -10.80 -9.14
N GLU A 15 23.44 -9.87 -8.21
CA GLU A 15 24.44 -9.41 -7.24
C GLU A 15 24.97 -10.54 -6.34
N ARG A 16 24.17 -11.57 -6.10
CA ARG A 16 24.55 -12.78 -5.33
C ARG A 16 25.04 -13.91 -6.23
N GLY A 17 25.25 -13.63 -7.53
CA GLY A 17 25.83 -14.58 -8.49
C GLY A 17 24.84 -15.58 -9.07
N PHE A 18 23.51 -15.34 -8.97
CA PHE A 18 22.50 -16.18 -9.62
C PHE A 18 22.26 -15.68 -11.04
N SER A 19 22.44 -16.55 -12.03
CA SER A 19 22.03 -16.24 -13.40
C SER A 19 20.51 -16.41 -13.59
N ARG A 20 19.96 -15.73 -14.59
CA ARG A 20 18.52 -15.88 -14.96
C ARG A 20 18.15 -17.32 -15.30
N MET A 21 19.07 -18.07 -15.94
CA MET A 21 18.85 -19.49 -16.24
C MET A 21 18.74 -20.31 -14.94
N ARG A 22 19.58 -20.02 -13.95
CA ARG A 22 19.53 -20.68 -12.64
C ARG A 22 18.23 -20.36 -11.90
N LEU A 23 17.77 -19.10 -11.92
CA LEU A 23 16.48 -18.72 -11.34
C LEU A 23 15.32 -19.49 -12.00
N SER A 24 15.31 -19.59 -13.33
CA SER A 24 14.30 -20.38 -14.05
C SER A 24 14.31 -21.86 -13.65
N SER A 25 15.50 -22.47 -13.48
CA SER A 25 15.65 -23.84 -12.99
C SER A 25 15.13 -24.02 -11.56
N LEU A 26 15.39 -23.05 -10.68
CA LEU A 26 14.89 -23.07 -9.30
C LEU A 26 13.36 -22.95 -9.23
N VAL A 27 12.76 -22.14 -10.10
CA VAL A 27 11.29 -22.06 -10.23
C VAL A 27 10.72 -23.38 -10.77
N ALA A 28 11.33 -23.95 -11.81
CA ALA A 28 10.89 -25.24 -12.39
C ALA A 28 10.97 -26.39 -11.39
N SER A 29 11.93 -26.36 -10.46
CA SER A 29 12.08 -27.35 -9.39
C SER A 29 11.25 -27.06 -8.13
N GLY A 30 10.44 -26.00 -8.12
CA GLY A 30 9.62 -25.60 -6.95
C GLY A 30 10.40 -25.05 -5.76
N ARG A 31 11.70 -24.78 -5.93
CA ARG A 31 12.55 -24.17 -4.89
C ARG A 31 12.40 -22.66 -4.78
N LEU A 32 11.85 -22.01 -5.81
CA LEU A 32 11.42 -20.62 -5.84
C LEU A 32 10.04 -20.54 -6.47
N GLU A 33 9.30 -19.51 -6.14
CA GLU A 33 8.13 -19.08 -6.87
C GLU A 33 8.40 -17.75 -7.59
N ARG A 34 7.79 -17.57 -8.75
CA ARG A 34 7.87 -16.32 -9.50
C ARG A 34 6.60 -15.51 -9.23
N LEU A 35 6.73 -14.44 -8.46
CA LEU A 35 5.60 -13.57 -8.07
C LEU A 35 5.17 -12.65 -9.21
N ALA A 36 6.13 -12.18 -10.02
CA ALA A 36 5.89 -11.36 -11.20
C ALA A 36 7.10 -11.43 -12.13
N ARG A 37 7.02 -10.77 -13.29
CA ARG A 37 8.18 -10.66 -14.19
C ARG A 37 9.35 -9.99 -13.47
N GLY A 38 10.44 -10.74 -13.27
CA GLY A 38 11.67 -10.27 -12.64
C GLY A 38 11.61 -10.22 -11.09
N VAL A 39 10.56 -10.74 -10.46
CA VAL A 39 10.44 -10.80 -8.99
C VAL A 39 10.17 -12.24 -8.57
N TYR A 40 10.95 -12.70 -7.60
CA TYR A 40 10.95 -14.07 -7.10
C TYR A 40 10.86 -14.07 -5.57
N ALA A 41 10.45 -15.21 -5.02
CA ALA A 41 10.43 -15.45 -3.58
C ALA A 41 10.63 -16.94 -3.25
N GLU A 42 10.81 -17.22 -1.98
CA GLU A 42 10.68 -18.58 -1.43
C GLU A 42 9.24 -19.06 -1.57
N PRO A 43 9.01 -20.37 -1.72
CA PRO A 43 7.67 -20.94 -1.84
C PRO A 43 6.77 -20.58 -0.67
N GLY A 44 5.56 -20.14 -0.96
CA GLY A 44 4.56 -19.76 0.04
C GLY A 44 4.52 -18.28 0.39
N VAL A 45 5.55 -17.51 0.03
CA VAL A 45 5.58 -16.05 0.24
C VAL A 45 4.51 -15.35 -0.60
N GLY A 46 4.16 -15.88 -1.76
CA GLY A 46 3.08 -15.35 -2.60
C GLY A 46 1.70 -15.28 -1.92
N ASN A 47 1.52 -16.00 -0.81
CA ASN A 47 0.25 -16.03 -0.06
C ASN A 47 0.19 -15.04 1.09
N ILE A 48 1.23 -14.26 1.34
CA ILE A 48 1.21 -13.28 2.44
C ILE A 48 0.36 -12.06 2.08
N PRO A 49 -0.25 -11.40 3.08
CA PRO A 49 -0.97 -10.15 2.84
C PRO A 49 -0.07 -9.08 2.22
N MET A 50 -0.60 -8.32 1.26
CA MET A 50 0.09 -7.21 0.59
C MET A 50 1.35 -7.60 -0.21
N VAL A 51 1.47 -8.87 -0.63
CA VAL A 51 2.57 -9.33 -1.49
C VAL A 51 2.68 -8.51 -2.77
N GLU A 52 1.56 -8.09 -3.35
CA GLU A 52 1.53 -7.25 -4.56
C GLU A 52 2.20 -5.89 -4.33
N ALA A 53 2.08 -5.31 -3.12
CA ALA A 53 2.76 -4.07 -2.77
C ALA A 53 4.28 -4.29 -2.70
N ALA A 54 4.74 -5.39 -2.11
CA ALA A 54 6.15 -5.75 -2.08
C ALA A 54 6.70 -6.01 -3.49
N VAL A 55 5.95 -6.71 -4.35
CA VAL A 55 6.28 -6.91 -5.76
C VAL A 55 6.42 -5.58 -6.50
N LEU A 56 5.48 -4.66 -6.29
CA LEU A 56 5.50 -3.33 -6.92
C LEU A 56 6.73 -2.51 -6.46
N ALA A 57 7.06 -2.58 -5.16
CA ALA A 57 8.24 -1.92 -4.60
C ALA A 57 9.55 -2.50 -5.16
N LYS A 58 9.66 -3.83 -5.25
CA LYS A 58 10.83 -4.51 -5.84
C LYS A 58 11.04 -4.21 -7.33
N ARG A 59 10.00 -3.79 -8.04
CA ARG A 59 10.10 -3.29 -9.42
C ARG A 59 10.53 -1.84 -9.52
N GLY A 60 10.95 -1.21 -8.41
CA GLY A 60 11.44 0.17 -8.38
C GLY A 60 10.34 1.22 -8.60
N THR A 61 9.08 0.86 -8.38
CA THR A 61 7.97 1.80 -8.51
C THR A 61 7.91 2.74 -7.31
N ASP A 62 7.80 4.03 -7.57
CA ASP A 62 7.56 5.05 -6.55
C ASP A 62 6.05 5.20 -6.29
N PHE A 63 5.57 4.65 -5.18
CA PHE A 63 4.17 4.68 -4.77
C PHE A 63 4.02 4.73 -3.25
N VAL A 64 2.82 5.04 -2.80
CA VAL A 64 2.38 4.88 -1.41
C VAL A 64 1.09 4.06 -1.41
N LEU A 65 1.01 3.01 -0.59
CA LEU A 65 -0.20 2.23 -0.39
C LEU A 65 -1.28 3.14 0.21
N SER A 66 -2.48 3.12 -0.36
CA SER A 66 -3.52 4.12 -0.05
C SER A 66 -4.92 3.51 -0.04
N LEU A 67 -5.91 4.30 0.37
CA LEU A 67 -7.33 3.99 0.34
C LEU A 67 -7.64 2.58 0.89
N GLU A 68 -8.35 1.72 0.16
CA GLU A 68 -8.78 0.41 0.63
C GLU A 68 -7.61 -0.50 1.01
N SER A 69 -6.49 -0.42 0.29
CA SER A 69 -5.30 -1.21 0.63
C SER A 69 -4.64 -0.73 1.92
N ALA A 70 -4.58 0.57 2.16
CA ALA A 70 -4.09 1.11 3.43
C ALA A 70 -5.05 0.81 4.58
N LEU A 71 -6.38 0.85 4.35
CA LEU A 71 -7.37 0.40 5.35
C LEU A 71 -7.14 -1.04 5.79
N ARG A 72 -6.95 -1.93 4.82
CA ARG A 72 -6.66 -3.33 5.13
C ARG A 72 -5.33 -3.48 5.85
N PHE A 73 -4.30 -2.75 5.42
CA PHE A 73 -2.99 -2.76 6.06
C PHE A 73 -3.07 -2.37 7.54
N HIS A 74 -3.79 -1.30 7.88
CA HIS A 74 -4.02 -0.85 9.26
C HIS A 74 -5.08 -1.67 10.01
N GLY A 75 -5.62 -2.71 9.38
CA GLY A 75 -6.59 -3.61 9.99
C GLY A 75 -7.96 -2.99 10.28
N PHE A 76 -8.37 -1.94 9.56
CA PHE A 76 -9.73 -1.41 9.64
C PHE A 76 -10.77 -2.40 9.12
N THR A 77 -10.36 -3.26 8.22
CA THR A 77 -11.20 -4.28 7.60
C THR A 77 -10.42 -5.57 7.38
N SER A 78 -11.10 -6.71 7.46
CA SER A 78 -10.57 -8.01 7.03
C SER A 78 -10.84 -8.29 5.55
N ALA A 79 -11.71 -7.51 4.91
CA ALA A 79 -12.03 -7.67 3.50
C ALA A 79 -10.79 -7.40 2.62
N THR A 80 -10.56 -8.28 1.66
CA THR A 80 -9.50 -8.08 0.67
C THR A 80 -10.04 -7.17 -0.44
N PRO A 81 -9.39 -6.03 -0.71
CA PRO A 81 -9.76 -5.18 -1.84
C PRO A 81 -9.69 -5.96 -3.16
N HIS A 82 -10.53 -5.60 -4.11
CA HIS A 82 -10.52 -6.20 -5.45
C HIS A 82 -9.28 -5.84 -6.29
N ALA A 83 -8.56 -4.80 -5.88
CA ALA A 83 -7.33 -4.31 -6.51
C ALA A 83 -6.38 -3.74 -5.45
N LEU A 84 -5.10 -3.68 -5.77
CA LEU A 84 -4.13 -2.94 -4.97
C LEU A 84 -4.33 -1.43 -5.21
N TRP A 85 -4.66 -0.69 -4.15
CA TRP A 85 -4.85 0.76 -4.21
C TRP A 85 -3.56 1.49 -3.83
N VAL A 86 -3.06 2.30 -4.76
CA VAL A 86 -1.83 3.08 -4.55
C VAL A 86 -2.00 4.54 -4.98
N SER A 87 -1.28 5.41 -4.30
CA SER A 87 -1.09 6.79 -4.71
C SER A 87 0.28 6.96 -5.36
N ILE A 88 0.33 7.74 -6.43
CA ILE A 88 1.56 8.17 -7.10
C ILE A 88 1.60 9.69 -7.18
N CYS A 89 2.79 10.26 -7.25
CA CYS A 89 2.93 11.70 -7.51
C CYS A 89 2.43 12.03 -8.92
N ARG A 90 1.71 13.12 -9.07
CA ARG A 90 1.23 13.59 -10.39
C ARG A 90 2.41 13.79 -11.34
N GLY A 91 2.29 13.30 -12.56
CA GLY A 91 3.35 13.28 -13.55
C GLY A 91 4.20 12.00 -13.56
N THR A 92 4.09 11.16 -12.53
CA THR A 92 4.73 9.83 -12.52
C THR A 92 3.96 8.89 -13.47
N ARG A 93 4.71 8.07 -14.20
CA ARG A 93 4.11 7.04 -15.07
C ARG A 93 3.36 6.01 -14.23
N ARG A 94 2.13 5.69 -14.66
CA ARG A 94 1.34 4.61 -14.03
C ARG A 94 2.10 3.30 -14.13
N PRO A 95 2.22 2.54 -13.02
CA PRO A 95 2.84 1.22 -13.01
C PRO A 95 2.08 0.26 -13.94
N SER A 96 2.82 -0.65 -14.60
CA SER A 96 2.27 -1.74 -15.40
C SER A 96 2.53 -3.05 -14.68
N VAL A 97 1.48 -3.74 -14.27
CA VAL A 97 1.52 -4.99 -13.51
C VAL A 97 0.48 -5.97 -14.02
N ASP A 98 0.62 -7.24 -13.65
CA ASP A 98 -0.25 -8.34 -14.10
C ASP A 98 -1.38 -8.65 -13.09
N PHE A 99 -1.55 -7.81 -12.06
CA PHE A 99 -2.62 -7.90 -11.07
C PHE A 99 -3.48 -6.62 -11.07
N PRO A 100 -4.71 -6.67 -10.54
CA PRO A 100 -5.58 -5.50 -10.46
C PRO A 100 -4.94 -4.38 -9.65
N LEU A 101 -4.82 -3.20 -10.26
CA LEU A 101 -4.19 -2.01 -9.67
C LEU A 101 -5.06 -0.77 -9.87
N GLU A 102 -5.43 -0.14 -8.76
CA GLU A 102 -6.10 1.15 -8.74
C GLU A 102 -5.10 2.26 -8.34
N VAL A 103 -5.03 3.29 -9.16
CA VAL A 103 -4.05 4.37 -8.98
C VAL A 103 -4.76 5.71 -8.78
N THR A 104 -4.34 6.44 -7.74
CA THR A 104 -4.65 7.84 -7.54
C THR A 104 -3.41 8.69 -7.80
N ALA A 105 -3.53 9.72 -8.63
CA ALA A 105 -2.45 10.68 -8.86
C ALA A 105 -2.71 11.94 -8.03
N VAL A 106 -1.83 12.24 -7.08
CA VAL A 106 -1.92 13.38 -6.18
C VAL A 106 -0.76 14.34 -6.41
N ASP A 107 -0.92 15.60 -6.00
CA ASP A 107 0.19 16.55 -6.05
C ASP A 107 1.30 16.18 -5.06
N ARG A 108 2.52 16.70 -5.29
CA ARG A 108 3.71 16.34 -4.52
C ARG A 108 3.56 16.64 -3.03
N ALA A 109 2.91 17.73 -2.66
CA ALA A 109 2.74 18.11 -1.26
C ALA A 109 1.85 17.09 -0.54
N THR A 110 0.70 16.75 -1.13
CA THR A 110 -0.19 15.71 -0.62
C THR A 110 0.47 14.32 -0.60
N TYR A 111 1.28 14.01 -1.64
CA TYR A 111 1.93 12.70 -1.79
C TYR A 111 2.90 12.37 -0.66
N LEU A 112 3.59 13.37 -0.12
CA LEU A 112 4.62 13.19 0.91
C LEU A 112 4.06 13.20 2.34
N GLU A 113 2.82 13.66 2.53
CA GLU A 113 2.21 13.79 3.84
C GLU A 113 1.68 12.46 4.38
N GLY A 114 1.97 12.18 5.64
CA GLY A 114 1.45 11.01 6.36
C GLY A 114 1.98 9.68 5.85
N VAL A 115 3.17 9.65 5.26
CA VAL A 115 3.81 8.44 4.77
C VAL A 115 4.55 7.75 5.90
N GLU A 116 4.28 6.47 6.09
CA GLU A 116 4.99 5.57 7.00
C GLU A 116 5.72 4.49 6.19
N ASN A 117 6.86 4.00 6.72
CA ASN A 117 7.62 2.92 6.12
C ASN A 117 7.40 1.63 6.90
N HIS A 118 7.01 0.58 6.22
CA HIS A 118 6.74 -0.72 6.79
C HIS A 118 7.48 -1.82 6.04
N ASP A 119 7.73 -2.94 6.71
CA ASP A 119 8.31 -4.13 6.09
C ASP A 119 7.20 -5.11 5.66
N VAL A 120 7.29 -5.60 4.44
CA VAL A 120 6.46 -6.69 3.91
C VAL A 120 7.39 -7.75 3.33
N ALA A 121 7.62 -8.81 4.09
CA ALA A 121 8.50 -9.93 3.72
C ALA A 121 9.92 -9.49 3.30
N GLY A 122 10.53 -8.59 4.08
CA GLY A 122 11.86 -8.06 3.83
C GLY A 122 11.92 -6.94 2.80
N VAL A 123 10.76 -6.42 2.36
CA VAL A 123 10.67 -5.31 1.39
C VAL A 123 10.05 -4.10 2.06
N GLY A 124 10.75 -2.97 2.01
CA GLY A 124 10.22 -1.68 2.46
C GLY A 124 9.05 -1.22 1.57
N VAL A 125 7.88 -1.05 2.17
CA VAL A 125 6.67 -0.55 1.52
C VAL A 125 6.22 0.72 2.23
N ARG A 126 5.93 1.77 1.46
CA ARG A 126 5.36 3.01 2.00
C ARG A 126 3.85 2.90 2.05
N VAL A 127 3.27 3.30 3.17
CA VAL A 127 1.82 3.26 3.44
C VAL A 127 1.41 4.61 4.01
N TYR A 128 0.27 5.14 3.64
CA TYR A 128 -0.28 6.29 4.36
C TYR A 128 -0.72 5.91 5.77
N SER A 129 -0.46 6.78 6.75
CA SER A 129 -0.91 6.60 8.14
C SER A 129 -2.42 6.40 8.23
N ALA A 130 -2.88 5.85 9.34
CA ALA A 130 -4.31 5.62 9.56
C ALA A 130 -5.13 6.92 9.40
N ALA A 131 -4.68 8.03 10.00
CA ALA A 131 -5.34 9.33 9.89
C ALA A 131 -5.39 9.86 8.46
N LYS A 132 -4.23 9.79 7.74
CA LYS A 132 -4.14 10.21 6.34
C LYS A 132 -5.05 9.35 5.44
N THR A 133 -5.07 8.04 5.69
CA THR A 133 -5.94 7.11 4.95
C THR A 133 -7.41 7.50 5.10
N VAL A 134 -7.88 7.80 6.31
CA VAL A 134 -9.27 8.23 6.53
C VAL A 134 -9.55 9.57 5.83
N ALA A 135 -8.66 10.55 5.90
CA ALA A 135 -8.82 11.82 5.19
C ALA A 135 -8.92 11.61 3.66
N ASP A 136 -8.08 10.72 3.10
CA ASP A 136 -8.10 10.36 1.68
C ASP A 136 -9.42 9.68 1.28
N LEU A 137 -10.01 8.84 2.12
CA LEU A 137 -11.32 8.25 1.83
C LEU A 137 -12.41 9.32 1.67
N PHE A 138 -12.41 10.35 2.50
CA PHE A 138 -13.34 11.49 2.34
C PHE A 138 -13.04 12.28 1.05
N LYS A 139 -11.77 12.44 0.68
CA LYS A 139 -11.37 13.10 -0.57
C LYS A 139 -11.84 12.32 -1.80
N PHE A 140 -11.68 11.02 -1.77
CA PHE A 140 -12.01 10.12 -2.88
C PHE A 140 -13.36 9.40 -2.70
N ARG A 141 -14.26 9.92 -1.84
CA ARG A 141 -15.57 9.31 -1.53
C ARG A 141 -16.47 9.02 -2.74
N SER A 142 -16.29 9.76 -3.84
CA SER A 142 -16.99 9.48 -5.09
C SER A 142 -16.52 8.21 -5.80
N ARG A 143 -15.31 7.72 -5.47
CA ARG A 143 -14.76 6.47 -6.03
C ARG A 143 -14.97 5.29 -5.10
N VAL A 144 -14.74 5.49 -3.80
CA VAL A 144 -14.73 4.41 -2.79
C VAL A 144 -16.03 4.33 -1.98
N GLY A 145 -16.91 5.33 -2.10
CA GLY A 145 -18.15 5.44 -1.33
C GLY A 145 -17.96 6.18 0.00
N LEU A 146 -18.97 7.00 0.37
CA LEU A 146 -18.99 7.72 1.65
C LEU A 146 -19.10 6.76 2.84
N GLU A 147 -19.87 5.68 2.70
CA GLU A 147 -20.06 4.65 3.72
C GLU A 147 -18.74 4.08 4.23
N LEU A 148 -17.80 3.81 3.30
CA LEU A 148 -16.47 3.31 3.66
C LEU A 148 -15.68 4.34 4.48
N ALA A 149 -15.75 5.63 4.10
CA ALA A 149 -15.08 6.70 4.82
C ALA A 149 -15.65 6.87 6.25
N LEU A 150 -16.98 6.81 6.39
CA LEU A 150 -17.66 6.90 7.69
C LEU A 150 -17.35 5.68 8.58
N GLY A 151 -17.35 4.48 8.00
CA GLY A 151 -16.96 3.26 8.72
C GLY A 151 -15.53 3.32 9.23
N ALA A 152 -14.59 3.78 8.38
CA ALA A 152 -13.20 3.94 8.75
C ALA A 152 -13.00 5.03 9.83
N LEU A 153 -13.70 6.16 9.73
CA LEU A 153 -13.70 7.21 10.75
C LEU A 153 -14.12 6.67 12.11
N LYS A 154 -15.26 6.00 12.18
CA LYS A 154 -15.80 5.37 13.40
C LYS A 154 -14.83 4.35 14.00
N GLU A 155 -14.32 3.46 13.17
CA GLU A 155 -13.41 2.41 13.62
C GLU A 155 -12.07 2.98 14.10
N GLY A 156 -11.53 4.00 13.41
CA GLY A 156 -10.31 4.68 13.80
C GLY A 156 -10.39 5.30 15.18
N PHE A 157 -11.47 6.01 15.50
CA PHE A 157 -11.70 6.56 16.84
C PHE A 157 -11.96 5.49 17.87
N ARG A 158 -12.78 4.49 17.56
CA ARG A 158 -13.06 3.37 18.46
C ARG A 158 -11.80 2.64 18.92
N ARG A 159 -10.81 2.52 18.02
CA ARG A 159 -9.52 1.84 18.28
C ARG A 159 -8.39 2.77 18.68
N ASN A 160 -8.64 4.08 18.79
CA ASN A 160 -7.60 5.09 19.06
C ASN A 160 -6.41 5.02 18.09
N LEU A 161 -6.67 4.83 16.79
CA LEU A 161 -5.63 4.74 15.76
C LEU A 161 -5.07 6.10 15.38
N PHE A 162 -5.76 7.17 15.70
CA PHE A 162 -5.37 8.55 15.49
C PHE A 162 -6.19 9.49 16.38
N SER A 163 -5.68 10.69 16.59
CA SER A 163 -6.40 11.78 17.27
C SER A 163 -7.25 12.60 16.29
N VAL A 164 -8.21 13.36 16.84
CA VAL A 164 -9.00 14.31 16.04
C VAL A 164 -8.09 15.35 15.37
N ASP A 165 -7.10 15.89 16.10
CA ASP A 165 -6.18 16.90 15.58
C ASP A 165 -5.35 16.35 14.41
N GLU A 166 -4.91 15.11 14.52
CA GLU A 166 -4.15 14.44 13.46
C GLU A 166 -5.01 14.24 12.21
N LEU A 167 -6.25 13.74 12.36
CA LEU A 167 -7.19 13.63 11.27
C LEU A 167 -7.46 14.98 10.60
N MET A 168 -7.72 16.02 11.41
CA MET A 168 -8.03 17.35 10.88
C MET A 168 -6.84 18.00 10.17
N ARG A 169 -5.61 17.73 10.60
CA ARG A 169 -4.40 18.13 9.89
C ARG A 169 -4.40 17.57 8.46
N PHE A 170 -4.62 16.28 8.30
CA PHE A 170 -4.67 15.65 6.97
C PHE A 170 -5.90 16.05 6.16
N ALA A 171 -7.04 16.27 6.82
CA ALA A 171 -8.24 16.80 6.15
C ALA A 171 -8.01 18.22 5.57
N CYS A 172 -7.14 19.03 6.22
CA CYS A 172 -6.69 20.31 5.66
C CYS A 172 -5.79 20.12 4.44
N VAL A 173 -4.79 19.23 4.52
CA VAL A 173 -3.89 18.89 3.41
C VAL A 173 -4.69 18.43 2.18
N ASP A 174 -5.69 17.58 2.41
CA ASP A 174 -6.56 17.05 1.36
C ASP A 174 -7.67 17.99 0.90
N ARG A 175 -7.81 19.15 1.55
CA ARG A 175 -8.87 20.17 1.30
C ARG A 175 -10.28 19.62 1.50
N VAL A 176 -10.45 18.72 2.45
CA VAL A 176 -11.72 18.11 2.82
C VAL A 176 -12.16 18.40 4.24
N LYS A 177 -11.51 19.35 4.93
CA LYS A 177 -11.82 19.72 6.31
C LYS A 177 -13.31 19.92 6.54
N ASN A 178 -13.97 20.73 5.71
CA ASN A 178 -15.40 21.03 5.85
C ASN A 178 -16.30 19.82 5.55
N VAL A 179 -15.76 18.79 4.89
CA VAL A 179 -16.50 17.53 4.65
C VAL A 179 -16.35 16.59 5.83
N VAL A 180 -15.17 16.53 6.44
CA VAL A 180 -14.85 15.62 7.57
C VAL A 180 -15.44 16.15 8.87
N LEU A 181 -15.37 17.47 9.10
CA LEU A 181 -15.70 18.12 10.37
C LEU A 181 -17.07 17.72 10.93
N PRO A 182 -18.17 17.77 10.19
CA PRO A 182 -19.49 17.44 10.73
C PRO A 182 -19.61 16.00 11.26
N TYR A 183 -18.84 15.07 10.66
CA TYR A 183 -18.82 13.67 11.09
C TYR A 183 -17.88 13.42 12.27
N ALA A 184 -16.83 14.24 12.40
CA ALA A 184 -15.85 14.12 13.48
C ALA A 184 -16.32 14.82 14.78
N GLU A 185 -17.23 15.81 14.70
CA GLU A 185 -17.68 16.59 15.86
C GLU A 185 -18.20 15.73 17.03
N GLY A 186 -18.83 14.60 16.74
CA GLY A 186 -19.29 13.65 17.77
C GLY A 186 -18.16 12.98 18.59
N TYR A 187 -16.90 13.20 18.22
CA TYR A 187 -15.72 12.61 18.87
C TYR A 187 -14.83 13.67 19.54
N PHE A 188 -15.24 14.95 19.57
CA PHE A 188 -14.51 16.04 20.22
C PHE A 188 -14.69 16.09 21.75
N GLY A 189 -15.51 15.20 22.33
CA GLY A 189 -15.86 15.17 23.75
C GLY A 189 -14.95 14.30 24.62
#